data_7d950d20ea29fb5554c2fce9e99369bb
#
_entry.id   7d950d20ea29fb5554c2fce9e99369bb
#
_cell.length_a   1.000
_cell.length_b   1.000
_cell.length_c   1.000
_cell.angle_alpha   90.00
_cell.angle_beta   90.00
_cell.angle_gamma   90.00
#
_symmetry.space_group_name_H-M   'P 1'
#
loop_
_entity.id
_entity.type
_entity.pdbx_description
1 polymer ?
#
loop_
_entity_poly.entity_id
_entity_poly.type
_entity_poly.pdbx_seq_one_letter_code
_entity_poly.pdbx_strand_id
1 'polypeptide(L)'
;LGTNLTSCECVRPLHISIGRIPLSLFIPGETLHERALTRYRGFEEARAEGLPIFFRKGSQTDLSSNHGTDAGTDLSSASFSYVLDDALVRLDSSRAEFHGVRHEYALDSLLRIALTMLLLPRRGFLLHAATVVRDGQAYVFAGRSGAGKSTVASLSPAGTVLTDEISLLRFTDGCWHAYGTPFWGEFRAAGLNEHYPIAGIYALAQAAEDRVEPLAVKEILRALLPCVLFFTSNPEANRALLHMLLGVVQQVQCNRLHFRRKAEFWKVIAS
;
A
#
# COMPACT_ATOMS: atom_id res chain seq x y z
N LEU A 1 27.01 -31.99 -10.86
CA LEU A 1 26.27 -31.79 -12.10
C LEU A 1 25.72 -30.37 -12.06
N GLY A 2 26.32 -29.52 -12.92
CA GLY A 2 26.17 -28.10 -12.90
C GLY A 2 24.76 -27.62 -13.27
N THR A 3 24.15 -26.88 -12.39
CA THR A 3 23.00 -26.04 -12.70
C THR A 3 23.51 -24.79 -13.38
N ASN A 4 23.27 -24.70 -14.67
CA ASN A 4 23.51 -23.52 -15.51
C ASN A 4 22.71 -22.33 -14.91
N LEU A 5 23.39 -21.47 -14.17
CA LEU A 5 23.01 -20.11 -13.94
C LEU A 5 23.18 -19.33 -15.25
N THR A 6 22.21 -19.43 -16.16
CA THR A 6 22.16 -18.61 -17.35
C THR A 6 22.14 -17.14 -16.92
N SER A 7 23.24 -16.45 -17.26
CA SER A 7 23.50 -15.00 -17.30
C SER A 7 22.37 -14.10 -16.79
N CYS A 8 22.29 -13.96 -15.47
CA CYS A 8 21.60 -12.84 -14.86
C CYS A 8 22.53 -11.63 -15.09
N GLU A 9 22.20 -10.75 -16.04
CA GLU A 9 22.79 -9.42 -16.10
C GLU A 9 22.67 -8.85 -14.69
N CYS A 10 23.83 -8.61 -14.03
CA CYS A 10 23.89 -8.04 -12.69
C CYS A 10 23.36 -6.61 -12.72
N VAL A 11 22.05 -6.48 -12.74
CA VAL A 11 21.40 -5.19 -12.51
C VAL A 11 21.58 -4.87 -11.03
N ARG A 12 22.12 -3.70 -10.72
CA ARG A 12 22.23 -3.22 -9.34
C ARG A 12 20.83 -3.19 -8.74
N PRO A 13 20.61 -3.77 -7.54
CA PRO A 13 19.32 -3.70 -6.90
C PRO A 13 18.95 -2.24 -6.60
N LEU A 14 17.68 -1.90 -6.79
CA LEU A 14 17.11 -0.67 -6.29
C LEU A 14 16.67 -0.90 -4.85
N HIS A 15 17.32 -0.23 -3.91
CA HIS A 15 16.95 -0.28 -2.50
C HIS A 15 15.95 0.81 -2.19
N ILE A 16 14.80 0.42 -1.63
CA ILE A 16 13.73 1.33 -1.21
C ILE A 16 13.22 0.96 0.18
N SER A 17 12.55 1.91 0.84
CA SER A 17 11.84 1.66 2.08
C SER A 17 10.41 2.19 1.96
N ILE A 18 9.42 1.34 2.22
CA ILE A 18 8.01 1.72 2.22
C ILE A 18 7.42 1.36 3.57
N GLY A 19 6.93 2.36 4.30
CA GLY A 19 6.40 2.15 5.65
C GLY A 19 7.43 1.60 6.64
N ARG A 20 8.70 1.99 6.50
CA ARG A 20 9.86 1.47 7.24
C ARG A 20 10.07 -0.04 7.02
N ILE A 21 9.69 -0.56 5.87
CA ILE A 21 10.00 -1.92 5.43
C ILE A 21 11.04 -1.81 4.33
N PRO A 22 12.30 -2.18 4.59
CA PRO A 22 13.34 -2.14 3.59
C PRO A 22 13.14 -3.27 2.56
N LEU A 23 13.30 -2.93 1.29
CA LEU A 23 13.12 -3.82 0.14
C LEU A 23 14.30 -3.65 -0.82
N SER A 24 14.79 -4.74 -1.38
CA SER A 24 15.83 -4.75 -2.41
C SER A 24 15.23 -5.28 -3.71
N LEU A 25 14.99 -4.41 -4.68
CA LEU A 25 14.30 -4.72 -5.93
C LEU A 25 15.32 -5.10 -7.01
N PHE A 26 15.27 -6.33 -7.49
CA PHE A 26 16.06 -6.81 -8.62
C PHE A 26 15.21 -6.77 -9.89
N ILE A 27 15.36 -5.69 -10.66
CA ILE A 27 14.49 -5.35 -11.80
C ILE A 27 15.22 -5.70 -13.10
N PRO A 28 14.63 -6.49 -14.02
CA PRO A 28 15.29 -6.92 -15.24
C PRO A 28 15.29 -5.82 -16.30
N GLY A 29 16.45 -5.56 -16.87
CA GLY A 29 16.66 -4.63 -17.98
C GLY A 29 16.71 -3.17 -17.56
N GLU A 30 17.58 -2.41 -18.20
CA GLU A 30 17.92 -1.02 -17.86
C GLU A 30 16.72 -0.08 -17.95
N THR A 31 15.95 -0.16 -19.03
CA THR A 31 14.77 0.72 -19.23
C THR A 31 13.74 0.59 -18.12
N LEU A 32 13.44 -0.64 -17.67
CA LEU A 32 12.46 -0.83 -16.58
C LEU A 32 13.03 -0.38 -15.24
N HIS A 33 14.34 -0.57 -15.04
CA HIS A 33 15.05 -0.11 -13.86
C HIS A 33 15.04 1.42 -13.75
N GLU A 34 15.32 2.14 -14.85
CA GLU A 34 15.26 3.62 -14.89
C GLU A 34 13.84 4.15 -14.60
N ARG A 35 12.82 3.50 -15.15
CA ARG A 35 11.43 3.83 -14.84
C ARG A 35 11.09 3.60 -13.38
N ALA A 36 11.60 2.52 -12.78
CA ALA A 36 11.42 2.24 -11.36
C ALA A 36 12.12 3.29 -10.48
N LEU A 37 13.34 3.73 -10.82
CA LEU A 37 14.04 4.84 -10.16
C LEU A 37 13.20 6.11 -10.17
N THR A 38 12.59 6.44 -11.31
CA THR A 38 11.69 7.58 -11.42
C THR A 38 10.42 7.41 -10.59
N ARG A 39 9.85 6.18 -10.63
CA ARG A 39 8.60 5.82 -9.96
C ARG A 39 8.72 5.87 -8.43
N TYR A 40 9.84 5.38 -7.90
CA TYR A 40 10.07 5.26 -6.45
C TYR A 40 10.95 6.37 -5.88
N ARG A 41 11.09 7.47 -6.63
CA ARG A 41 11.87 8.63 -6.18
C ARG A 41 11.40 9.13 -4.81
N GLY A 42 12.35 9.37 -3.91
CA GLY A 42 12.11 9.79 -2.53
C GLY A 42 11.84 8.63 -1.57
N PHE A 43 11.82 7.39 -2.06
CA PHE A 43 11.73 6.18 -1.25
C PHE A 43 13.02 5.35 -1.28
N GLU A 44 14.05 5.83 -1.98
CA GLU A 44 15.35 5.17 -2.09
C GLU A 44 16.08 5.19 -0.74
N GLU A 45 16.81 4.12 -0.46
CA GLU A 45 17.74 4.01 0.65
C GLU A 45 19.14 3.65 0.16
N ALA A 46 20.18 4.23 0.76
CA ALA A 46 21.57 4.01 0.33
C ALA A 46 22.06 2.58 0.57
N ARG A 47 21.55 1.91 1.58
CA ARG A 47 21.77 0.49 1.90
C ARG A 47 20.55 -0.03 2.64
N ALA A 48 19.90 -1.04 2.10
CA ALA A 48 18.89 -1.78 2.82
C ALA A 48 19.27 -3.27 2.82
N GLU A 49 19.53 -3.83 3.97
CA GLU A 49 19.36 -5.27 4.18
C GLU A 49 17.86 -5.55 4.20
N GLY A 50 17.23 -5.36 3.06
CA GLY A 50 15.79 -5.52 2.88
C GLY A 50 15.42 -6.86 2.28
N LEU A 51 14.14 -7.20 2.34
CA LEU A 51 13.61 -8.37 1.66
C LEU A 51 13.95 -8.28 0.17
N PRO A 52 14.69 -9.25 -0.41
CA PRO A 52 14.97 -9.26 -1.83
C PRO A 52 13.72 -9.60 -2.62
N ILE A 53 13.40 -8.75 -3.60
CA ILE A 53 12.27 -8.91 -4.51
C ILE A 53 12.81 -9.03 -5.93
N PHE A 54 12.63 -10.19 -6.53
CA PHE A 54 13.10 -10.48 -7.89
C PHE A 54 11.96 -10.32 -8.88
N PHE A 55 12.13 -9.41 -9.82
CA PHE A 55 11.24 -9.28 -10.97
C PHE A 55 11.86 -9.98 -12.17
N ARG A 56 11.13 -10.88 -12.83
CA ARG A 56 11.63 -11.66 -13.95
C ARG A 56 10.76 -11.44 -15.18
N LYS A 57 11.40 -11.34 -16.35
CA LYS A 57 10.71 -11.41 -17.63
C LYS A 57 10.27 -12.88 -17.81
N GLY A 58 8.97 -13.15 -17.79
CA GLY A 58 8.45 -14.51 -17.98
C GLY A 58 7.99 -14.77 -19.40
N SER A 59 8.12 -16.04 -19.85
CA SER A 59 7.34 -16.57 -20.96
C SER A 59 6.11 -17.30 -20.41
N GLN A 60 5.03 -17.34 -21.17
CA GLN A 60 3.76 -18.03 -20.81
C GLN A 60 3.94 -19.54 -20.48
N THR A 61 5.05 -20.14 -20.88
CA THR A 61 5.35 -21.56 -20.67
C THR A 61 5.67 -21.92 -19.22
N ASP A 62 6.06 -20.93 -18.38
CA ASP A 62 6.44 -21.17 -16.98
C ASP A 62 5.21 -21.20 -16.02
N LEU A 63 4.03 -20.85 -16.53
CA LEU A 63 2.79 -20.70 -15.73
C LEU A 63 1.96 -21.99 -15.62
N SER A 64 2.27 -23.03 -16.39
CA SER A 64 1.37 -24.20 -16.57
C SER A 64 1.40 -25.23 -15.42
N SER A 65 2.19 -25.09 -14.39
CA SER A 65 2.40 -26.16 -13.41
C SER A 65 1.97 -25.92 -11.97
N ASN A 66 1.45 -24.74 -11.59
CA ASN A 66 1.01 -24.54 -10.21
C ASN A 66 -0.23 -23.63 -10.09
N HIS A 67 -1.41 -24.23 -10.11
CA HIS A 67 -2.60 -23.61 -9.53
C HIS A 67 -2.40 -23.52 -8.01
N GLY A 68 -2.56 -22.31 -7.48
CA GLY A 68 -2.23 -21.96 -6.11
C GLY A 68 -2.92 -22.84 -5.07
N THR A 69 -2.13 -23.39 -4.20
CA THR A 69 -2.57 -23.87 -2.90
C THR A 69 -1.99 -22.92 -1.86
N ASP A 70 -2.88 -22.25 -1.10
CA ASP A 70 -2.53 -21.61 0.17
C ASP A 70 -1.99 -22.71 1.09
N ALA A 71 -0.70 -22.88 1.16
CA ALA A 71 -0.05 -23.84 2.04
C ALA A 71 0.62 -23.08 3.19
N GLY A 72 0.02 -23.15 4.37
CA GLY A 72 0.65 -22.75 5.62
C GLY A 72 -0.27 -22.01 6.57
N THR A 73 -0.44 -22.54 7.76
CA THR A 73 -1.20 -21.93 8.88
C THR A 73 -0.38 -20.93 9.68
N ASP A 74 0.92 -20.82 9.43
CA ASP A 74 1.82 -19.90 10.13
C ASP A 74 2.16 -18.71 9.22
N LEU A 75 1.67 -17.52 9.58
CA LEU A 75 1.92 -16.27 8.86
C LEU A 75 3.41 -15.88 8.82
N SER A 76 4.25 -16.44 9.70
CA SER A 76 5.68 -16.16 9.74
C SER A 76 6.48 -17.02 8.76
N SER A 77 5.94 -18.16 8.33
CA SER A 77 6.56 -19.14 7.44
C SER A 77 5.78 -19.40 6.16
N ALA A 78 4.65 -18.71 5.96
CA ALA A 78 3.78 -18.93 4.82
C ALA A 78 4.48 -18.55 3.50
N SER A 79 4.47 -19.47 2.56
CA SER A 79 4.76 -19.19 1.16
C SER A 79 3.45 -18.97 0.41
N PHE A 80 3.37 -17.88 -0.34
CA PHE A 80 2.19 -17.55 -1.15
C PHE A 80 2.52 -17.69 -2.62
N SER A 81 1.62 -18.31 -3.35
CA SER A 81 1.64 -18.28 -4.82
C SER A 81 0.34 -17.67 -5.30
N TYR A 82 0.42 -16.67 -6.12
CA TYR A 82 -0.73 -15.96 -6.67
C TYR A 82 -0.51 -15.68 -8.16
N VAL A 83 -1.54 -15.86 -8.96
CA VAL A 83 -1.51 -15.52 -10.39
C VAL A 83 -2.37 -14.28 -10.59
N LEU A 84 -1.76 -13.20 -11.07
CA LEU A 84 -2.43 -11.96 -11.45
C LEU A 84 -2.19 -11.74 -12.94
N ASP A 85 -3.23 -11.85 -13.74
CA ASP A 85 -3.14 -11.81 -15.20
C ASP A 85 -2.11 -12.85 -15.71
N ASP A 86 -1.00 -12.38 -16.27
CA ASP A 86 0.10 -13.21 -16.76
C ASP A 86 1.30 -13.26 -15.78
N ALA A 87 1.14 -12.80 -14.55
CA ALA A 87 2.22 -12.75 -13.56
C ALA A 87 2.04 -13.79 -12.45
N LEU A 88 3.08 -14.56 -12.19
CA LEU A 88 3.17 -15.46 -11.05
C LEU A 88 3.90 -14.77 -9.90
N VAL A 89 3.29 -14.78 -8.72
CA VAL A 89 3.85 -14.25 -7.48
C VAL A 89 4.22 -15.41 -6.56
N ARG A 90 5.45 -15.44 -6.09
CA ARG A 90 5.91 -16.31 -5.00
C ARG A 90 6.50 -15.43 -3.91
N LEU A 91 5.98 -15.56 -2.71
CA LEU A 91 6.46 -14.81 -1.56
C LEU A 91 6.69 -15.79 -0.41
N ASP A 92 7.87 -15.78 0.18
CA ASP A 92 8.18 -16.43 1.44
C ASP A 92 8.86 -15.43 2.40
N SER A 93 9.24 -15.90 3.60
CA SER A 93 9.86 -15.05 4.62
C SER A 93 11.24 -14.51 4.22
N SER A 94 11.90 -15.09 3.22
CA SER A 94 13.26 -14.75 2.80
C SER A 94 13.33 -13.96 1.51
N ARG A 95 12.35 -14.07 0.61
CA ARG A 95 12.35 -13.41 -0.69
C ARG A 95 10.97 -13.38 -1.33
N ALA A 96 10.80 -12.50 -2.32
CA ALA A 96 9.68 -12.53 -3.24
C ALA A 96 10.17 -12.70 -4.70
N GLU A 97 9.46 -13.46 -5.50
CA GLU A 97 9.71 -13.61 -6.93
C GLU A 97 8.45 -13.32 -7.73
N PHE A 98 8.59 -12.46 -8.73
CA PHE A 98 7.52 -12.06 -9.62
C PHE A 98 7.91 -12.35 -11.07
N HIS A 99 7.10 -13.12 -11.77
CA HIS A 99 7.30 -13.48 -13.16
C HIS A 99 6.30 -12.75 -14.07
N GLY A 100 6.67 -12.46 -15.30
CA GLY A 100 5.79 -11.82 -16.27
C GLY A 100 5.79 -10.29 -16.25
N VAL A 101 6.74 -9.66 -15.56
CA VAL A 101 6.80 -8.19 -15.45
C VAL A 101 7.21 -7.56 -16.78
N ARG A 102 6.34 -6.70 -17.34
CA ARG A 102 6.53 -6.06 -18.64
C ARG A 102 6.64 -4.53 -18.58
N HIS A 103 6.07 -3.90 -17.54
CA HIS A 103 6.02 -2.44 -17.41
C HIS A 103 5.97 -2.02 -15.93
N GLU A 104 6.22 -0.73 -15.67
CA GLU A 104 6.30 -0.15 -14.33
C GLU A 104 5.01 -0.29 -13.49
N TYR A 105 3.84 -0.29 -14.11
CA TYR A 105 2.57 -0.48 -13.39
C TYR A 105 2.43 -1.89 -12.83
N ALA A 106 3.04 -2.88 -13.50
CA ALA A 106 3.10 -4.24 -12.96
C ALA A 106 3.98 -4.30 -11.71
N LEU A 107 5.10 -3.53 -11.65
CA LEU A 107 5.91 -3.40 -10.44
C LEU A 107 5.08 -2.91 -9.25
N ASP A 108 4.28 -1.85 -9.44
CA ASP A 108 3.41 -1.31 -8.38
C ASP A 108 2.41 -2.35 -7.89
N SER A 109 1.71 -3.01 -8.81
CA SER A 109 0.71 -4.02 -8.45
C SER A 109 1.32 -5.15 -7.63
N LEU A 110 2.48 -5.64 -8.05
CA LEU A 110 3.18 -6.73 -7.38
C LEU A 110 3.77 -6.29 -6.03
N LEU A 111 4.29 -5.07 -5.92
CA LEU A 111 4.74 -4.52 -4.64
C LEU A 111 3.58 -4.32 -3.66
N ARG A 112 2.41 -3.88 -4.13
CA ARG A 112 1.20 -3.78 -3.28
C ARG A 112 0.82 -5.16 -2.72
N ILE A 113 0.85 -6.21 -3.55
CA ILE A 113 0.60 -7.60 -3.10
C ILE A 113 1.63 -8.00 -2.03
N ALA A 114 2.94 -7.85 -2.30
CA ALA A 114 3.98 -8.19 -1.35
C ALA A 114 3.80 -7.43 -0.02
N LEU A 115 3.54 -6.13 -0.09
CA LEU A 115 3.36 -5.30 1.10
C LEU A 115 2.15 -5.71 1.92
N THR A 116 1.03 -6.13 1.32
CA THR A 116 -0.11 -6.61 2.11
C THR A 116 0.25 -7.79 2.99
N MET A 117 1.12 -8.68 2.51
CA MET A 117 1.59 -9.83 3.28
C MET A 117 2.66 -9.45 4.32
N LEU A 118 3.61 -8.61 3.93
CA LEU A 118 4.69 -8.14 4.83
C LEU A 118 4.19 -7.27 5.99
N LEU A 119 3.07 -6.59 5.80
CA LEU A 119 2.48 -5.70 6.79
C LEU A 119 1.72 -6.44 7.89
N LEU A 120 1.10 -7.59 7.60
CA LEU A 120 0.31 -8.34 8.58
C LEU A 120 1.07 -8.63 9.87
N PRO A 121 2.26 -9.29 9.85
CA PRO A 121 3.03 -9.56 11.06
C PRO A 121 3.60 -8.27 11.69
N ARG A 122 3.61 -7.16 10.95
CA ARG A 122 4.08 -5.85 11.40
C ARG A 122 2.96 -4.91 11.84
N ARG A 123 1.78 -5.48 12.12
CA ARG A 123 0.58 -4.77 12.57
C ARG A 123 0.19 -3.60 11.64
N GLY A 124 0.16 -3.85 10.34
CA GLY A 124 -0.18 -2.85 9.33
C GLY A 124 -0.98 -3.42 8.18
N PHE A 125 -1.55 -2.53 7.38
CA PHE A 125 -2.29 -2.85 6.17
C PHE A 125 -2.29 -1.67 5.18
N LEU A 126 -2.63 -1.95 3.94
CA LEU A 126 -2.82 -0.95 2.89
C LEU A 126 -4.30 -0.59 2.74
N LEU A 127 -4.56 0.69 2.58
CA LEU A 127 -5.90 1.25 2.41
C LEU A 127 -5.95 2.15 1.17
N HIS A 128 -6.93 1.95 0.30
CA HIS A 128 -7.21 2.87 -0.81
C HIS A 128 -7.80 4.16 -0.24
N ALA A 129 -6.92 5.07 0.11
CA ALA A 129 -7.22 6.34 0.77
C ALA A 129 -6.19 7.39 0.39
N ALA A 130 -6.59 8.65 0.36
CA ALA A 130 -5.67 9.76 0.40
C ALA A 130 -5.34 10.10 1.86
N THR A 131 -4.11 10.50 2.13
CA THR A 131 -3.69 11.00 3.45
C THR A 131 -3.04 12.36 3.32
N VAL A 132 -3.50 13.29 4.13
CA VAL A 132 -2.96 14.65 4.18
C VAL A 132 -2.44 14.91 5.60
N VAL A 133 -1.30 15.57 5.70
CA VAL A 133 -0.69 15.95 6.97
C VAL A 133 -1.01 17.41 7.28
N ARG A 134 -1.44 17.67 8.51
CA ARG A 134 -1.65 19.01 9.03
C ARG A 134 -1.25 19.04 10.49
N ASP A 135 -0.46 20.04 10.87
CA ASP A 135 -0.02 20.26 12.25
C ASP A 135 0.65 19.01 12.88
N GLY A 136 1.46 18.30 12.07
CA GLY A 136 2.17 17.09 12.50
C GLY A 136 1.28 15.84 12.68
N GLN A 137 0.05 15.86 12.19
CA GLN A 137 -0.91 14.76 12.29
C GLN A 137 -1.45 14.37 10.91
N ALA A 138 -1.77 13.08 10.73
CA ALA A 138 -2.31 12.54 9.51
C ALA A 138 -3.84 12.46 9.55
N TYR A 139 -4.46 12.92 8.49
CA TYR A 139 -5.91 12.81 8.23
C TYR A 139 -6.12 11.88 7.03
N VAL A 140 -6.78 10.76 7.28
CA VAL A 140 -6.97 9.69 6.28
C VAL A 140 -8.36 9.80 5.67
N PHE A 141 -8.43 9.95 4.35
CA PHE A 141 -9.67 10.12 3.59
C PHE A 141 -9.93 8.90 2.72
N ALA A 142 -10.84 8.05 3.16
CA ALA A 142 -11.19 6.80 2.50
C ALA A 142 -12.53 6.90 1.75
N GLY A 143 -12.66 6.12 0.69
CA GLY A 143 -13.89 6.05 -0.09
C GLY A 143 -13.69 5.30 -1.39
N ARG A 144 -14.79 4.84 -1.99
CA ARG A 144 -14.79 4.18 -3.29
C ARG A 144 -14.23 5.09 -4.38
N SER A 145 -13.96 4.54 -5.55
CA SER A 145 -13.61 5.34 -6.72
C SER A 145 -14.65 6.44 -6.94
N GLY A 146 -14.21 7.65 -7.26
CA GLY A 146 -15.09 8.82 -7.43
C GLY A 146 -15.59 9.47 -6.13
N ALA A 147 -15.26 8.97 -4.95
CA ALA A 147 -15.68 9.59 -3.67
C ALA A 147 -15.07 10.97 -3.41
N GLY A 148 -13.95 11.30 -4.07
CA GLY A 148 -13.31 12.61 -3.97
C GLY A 148 -11.93 12.59 -3.27
N LYS A 149 -11.26 11.45 -3.16
CA LYS A 149 -9.91 11.34 -2.56
C LYS A 149 -8.90 12.27 -3.24
N SER A 150 -8.79 12.17 -4.57
CA SER A 150 -7.93 13.06 -5.37
C SER A 150 -8.34 14.53 -5.25
N THR A 151 -9.65 14.81 -5.08
CA THR A 151 -10.13 16.16 -4.84
C THR A 151 -9.65 16.69 -3.49
N VAL A 152 -9.75 15.91 -2.42
CA VAL A 152 -9.22 16.30 -1.10
C VAL A 152 -7.72 16.57 -1.19
N ALA A 153 -6.98 15.68 -1.82
CA ALA A 153 -5.55 15.85 -2.00
C ALA A 153 -5.22 17.13 -2.80
N SER A 154 -5.93 17.41 -3.92
CA SER A 154 -5.70 18.61 -4.74
C SER A 154 -6.05 19.93 -4.05
N LEU A 155 -7.01 19.90 -3.15
CA LEU A 155 -7.42 21.06 -2.36
C LEU A 155 -6.60 21.28 -1.09
N SER A 156 -5.67 20.38 -0.81
CA SER A 156 -4.76 20.49 0.33
C SER A 156 -3.48 21.25 -0.07
N PRO A 157 -2.83 21.96 0.87
CA PRO A 157 -1.61 22.69 0.58
C PRO A 157 -0.51 21.79 0.00
N ALA A 158 0.29 22.34 -0.92
CA ALA A 158 1.42 21.62 -1.50
C ALA A 158 2.41 21.17 -0.38
N GLY A 159 2.94 19.94 -0.52
CA GLY A 159 3.86 19.36 0.46
C GLY A 159 3.19 18.76 1.71
N THR A 160 1.85 18.78 1.80
CA THR A 160 1.11 18.15 2.90
C THR A 160 0.44 16.84 2.52
N VAL A 161 0.40 16.50 1.25
CA VAL A 161 -0.17 15.24 0.76
C VAL A 161 0.83 14.12 0.96
N LEU A 162 0.57 13.27 1.93
CA LEU A 162 1.40 12.10 2.24
C LEU A 162 1.24 11.02 1.17
N THR A 163 0.03 10.82 0.69
CA THR A 163 -0.31 9.97 -0.46
C THR A 163 -1.72 10.32 -0.98
N ASP A 164 -1.95 10.15 -2.28
CA ASP A 164 -3.24 10.44 -2.94
C ASP A 164 -4.06 9.18 -3.27
N GLU A 165 -3.44 7.99 -3.23
CA GLU A 165 -4.06 6.76 -3.71
C GLU A 165 -4.05 5.64 -2.67
N ILE A 166 -2.85 5.26 -2.16
CA ILE A 166 -2.68 4.14 -1.26
C ILE A 166 -1.99 4.59 0.02
N SER A 167 -2.70 4.61 1.11
CA SER A 167 -2.17 4.86 2.45
C SER A 167 -1.75 3.55 3.11
N LEU A 168 -0.61 3.58 3.79
CA LEU A 168 -0.15 2.47 4.60
C LEU A 168 -0.38 2.83 6.06
N LEU A 169 -1.18 2.04 6.75
CA LEU A 169 -1.49 2.24 8.18
C LEU A 169 -0.78 1.19 9.01
N ARG A 170 -0.08 1.60 10.07
CA ARG A 170 0.59 0.69 11.02
C ARG A 170 0.40 1.16 12.45
N PHE A 171 0.29 0.17 13.33
CA PHE A 171 0.37 0.41 14.78
C PHE A 171 1.82 0.32 15.22
N THR A 172 2.42 1.44 15.56
CA THR A 172 3.80 1.58 16.03
C THR A 172 3.86 2.58 17.18
N ASP A 173 4.79 2.39 18.12
CA ASP A 173 5.01 3.32 19.22
C ASP A 173 3.75 3.63 20.06
N GLY A 174 2.86 2.63 20.19
CA GLY A 174 1.63 2.74 21.00
C GLY A 174 0.44 3.40 20.32
N CYS A 175 0.54 3.87 19.06
CA CYS A 175 -0.57 4.47 18.33
C CYS A 175 -0.55 4.11 16.84
N TRP A 176 -1.64 4.45 16.14
CA TRP A 176 -1.76 4.26 14.72
C TRP A 176 -1.09 5.42 13.96
N HIS A 177 -0.21 5.05 13.02
CA HIS A 177 0.43 5.97 12.09
C HIS A 177 0.01 5.71 10.66
N ALA A 178 -0.11 6.78 9.89
CA ALA A 178 -0.18 6.72 8.44
C ALA A 178 1.19 6.99 7.84
N TYR A 179 1.59 6.15 6.90
CA TYR A 179 2.83 6.24 6.15
C TYR A 179 2.53 6.58 4.70
N GLY A 180 3.34 7.42 4.11
CA GLY A 180 3.30 7.65 2.68
C GLY A 180 3.79 6.45 1.89
N THR A 181 3.36 6.39 0.64
CA THR A 181 3.73 5.33 -0.29
C THR A 181 4.11 5.92 -1.65
N PRO A 182 4.92 5.23 -2.44
CA PRO A 182 5.25 5.67 -3.79
C PRO A 182 4.12 5.40 -4.80
N PHE A 183 3.03 4.79 -4.36
CA PHE A 183 1.90 4.43 -5.22
C PHE A 183 1.01 5.63 -5.44
N TRP A 184 1.14 6.27 -6.59
CA TRP A 184 0.36 7.44 -6.94
C TRP A 184 -0.74 7.13 -7.98
N GLY A 185 -1.83 7.85 -7.87
CA GLY A 185 -2.96 7.80 -8.76
C GLY A 185 -2.97 8.93 -9.78
N GLU A 186 -3.99 9.77 -9.73
CA GLU A 186 -4.21 10.85 -10.69
C GLU A 186 -3.18 11.98 -10.63
N PHE A 187 -2.58 12.21 -9.46
CA PHE A 187 -1.55 13.25 -9.27
C PHE A 187 -0.23 12.94 -9.96
N ARG A 188 0.04 11.70 -10.30
CA ARG A 188 1.28 11.23 -10.92
C ARG A 188 2.55 11.71 -10.19
N ALA A 189 2.47 11.85 -8.88
CA ALA A 189 3.58 12.19 -8.01
C ALA A 189 3.67 11.20 -6.86
N ALA A 190 4.87 10.71 -6.56
CA ALA A 190 5.09 9.88 -5.39
C ALA A 190 4.67 10.64 -4.12
N GLY A 191 4.14 9.93 -3.13
CA GLY A 191 3.90 10.47 -1.81
C GLY A 191 5.20 10.80 -1.08
N LEU A 192 5.08 11.35 0.12
CA LEU A 192 6.22 11.63 0.99
C LEU A 192 6.62 10.36 1.74
N ASN A 193 7.91 10.02 1.77
CA ASN A 193 8.41 8.89 2.57
C ASN A 193 8.51 9.26 4.06
N GLU A 194 7.39 9.68 4.61
CA GLU A 194 7.23 10.14 5.98
C GLU A 194 6.06 9.39 6.65
N HIS A 195 5.91 9.59 7.95
CA HIS A 195 4.79 9.02 8.70
C HIS A 195 4.40 9.93 9.85
N TYR A 196 3.11 9.89 10.17
CA TYR A 196 2.52 10.74 11.20
C TYR A 196 1.44 9.99 11.98
N PRO A 197 1.24 10.29 13.27
CA PRO A 197 0.13 9.75 14.04
C PRO A 197 -1.21 10.17 13.40
N ILE A 198 -2.16 9.24 13.38
CA ILE A 198 -3.47 9.48 12.75
C ILE A 198 -4.37 10.24 13.70
N ALA A 199 -4.75 11.46 13.32
CA ALA A 199 -5.74 12.27 14.03
C ALA A 199 -7.17 11.80 13.77
N GLY A 200 -7.48 11.40 12.53
CA GLY A 200 -8.80 10.96 12.17
C GLY A 200 -8.88 10.23 10.83
N ILE A 201 -9.90 9.38 10.71
CA ILE A 201 -10.25 8.68 9.47
C ILE A 201 -11.63 9.16 9.02
N TYR A 202 -11.72 9.58 7.76
CA TYR A 202 -12.91 10.18 7.19
C TYR A 202 -13.42 9.38 6.00
N ALA A 203 -14.62 8.79 6.14
CA ALA A 203 -15.34 8.23 5.01
C ALA A 203 -15.93 9.38 4.18
N LEU A 204 -15.49 9.51 2.92
CA LEU A 204 -15.90 10.62 2.07
C LEU A 204 -17.33 10.47 1.53
N ALA A 205 -18.07 11.56 1.55
CA ALA A 205 -19.38 11.71 0.90
C ALA A 205 -19.48 13.09 0.25
N GLN A 206 -19.72 13.15 -1.07
CA GLN A 206 -19.98 14.43 -1.74
C GLN A 206 -21.33 15.00 -1.27
N ALA A 207 -21.38 16.28 -0.98
CA ALA A 207 -22.57 16.97 -0.48
C ALA A 207 -22.60 18.43 -0.93
N ALA A 208 -23.76 19.09 -0.73
CA ALA A 208 -23.92 20.52 -0.98
C ALA A 208 -23.34 21.39 0.14
N GLU A 209 -23.08 20.80 1.33
CA GLU A 209 -22.56 21.49 2.52
C GLU A 209 -21.46 20.66 3.17
N ASP A 210 -20.50 21.36 3.79
CA ASP A 210 -19.41 20.74 4.52
C ASP A 210 -19.85 20.46 5.95
N ARG A 211 -19.77 19.20 6.36
CA ARG A 211 -20.02 18.80 7.75
C ARG A 211 -19.32 17.50 8.09
N VAL A 212 -19.00 17.33 9.35
CA VAL A 212 -18.46 16.09 9.92
C VAL A 212 -19.55 15.40 10.73
N GLU A 213 -19.71 14.11 10.53
CA GLU A 213 -20.66 13.25 11.21
C GLU A 213 -19.93 12.07 11.84
N PRO A 214 -19.94 11.91 13.17
CA PRO A 214 -19.35 10.72 13.82
C PRO A 214 -20.00 9.45 13.31
N LEU A 215 -19.18 8.42 13.06
CA LEU A 215 -19.65 7.12 12.61
C LEU A 215 -19.54 6.07 13.73
N ALA A 216 -20.58 5.28 13.89
CA ALA A 216 -20.51 4.07 14.71
C ALA A 216 -19.52 3.05 14.08
N VAL A 217 -18.91 2.20 14.91
CA VAL A 217 -17.93 1.18 14.48
C VAL A 217 -18.41 0.36 13.28
N LYS A 218 -19.67 -0.06 13.29
CA LYS A 218 -20.25 -0.84 12.18
C LYS A 218 -20.31 -0.06 10.86
N GLU A 219 -20.56 1.24 10.92
CA GLU A 219 -20.68 2.09 9.73
C GLU A 219 -19.32 2.39 9.13
N ILE A 220 -18.34 2.73 9.96
CA ILE A 220 -16.99 2.98 9.47
C ILE A 220 -16.35 1.69 8.91
N LEU A 221 -16.56 0.54 9.54
CA LEU A 221 -16.09 -0.74 9.00
C LEU A 221 -16.69 -1.03 7.62
N ARG A 222 -17.99 -0.78 7.42
CA ARG A 222 -18.64 -0.92 6.11
C ARG A 222 -18.06 0.03 5.06
N ALA A 223 -17.61 1.21 5.46
CA ALA A 223 -16.99 2.18 4.57
C ALA A 223 -15.54 1.81 4.23
N LEU A 224 -14.77 1.29 5.19
CA LEU A 224 -13.35 1.01 5.02
C LEU A 224 -13.07 -0.36 4.38
N LEU A 225 -13.84 -1.40 4.69
CA LEU A 225 -13.62 -2.75 4.17
C LEU A 225 -13.44 -2.81 2.64
N PRO A 226 -14.26 -2.13 1.82
CA PRO A 226 -14.07 -2.11 0.37
C PRO A 226 -12.82 -1.35 -0.10
N CYS A 227 -12.17 -0.61 0.80
CA CYS A 227 -10.98 0.18 0.51
C CYS A 227 -9.68 -0.53 0.97
N VAL A 228 -9.79 -1.62 1.74
CA VAL A 228 -8.62 -2.38 2.19
C VAL A 228 -8.06 -3.19 1.03
N LEU A 229 -6.75 -3.09 0.79
CA LEU A 229 -6.07 -3.96 -0.16
C LEU A 229 -5.69 -5.26 0.53
N PHE A 230 -6.18 -6.36 -0.02
CA PHE A 230 -5.89 -7.69 0.51
C PHE A 230 -6.04 -8.75 -0.59
N PHE A 231 -5.06 -9.64 -0.73
CA PHE A 231 -4.92 -10.52 -1.88
C PHE A 231 -4.80 -12.01 -1.50
N THR A 232 -5.25 -12.42 -0.32
CA THR A 232 -5.22 -13.83 0.09
C THR A 232 -6.59 -14.31 0.55
N SER A 233 -6.86 -15.58 0.33
CA SER A 233 -8.02 -16.30 0.86
C SER A 233 -7.76 -16.98 2.22
N ASN A 234 -6.53 -16.87 2.74
CA ASN A 234 -6.15 -17.49 4.02
C ASN A 234 -7.02 -16.95 5.18
N PRO A 235 -7.77 -17.81 5.91
CA PRO A 235 -8.68 -17.37 6.96
C PRO A 235 -7.99 -16.71 8.15
N GLU A 236 -6.76 -17.11 8.48
CA GLU A 236 -6.01 -16.53 9.60
C GLU A 236 -5.52 -15.12 9.25
N ALA A 237 -5.03 -14.93 8.03
CA ALA A 237 -4.65 -13.63 7.50
C ALA A 237 -5.86 -12.68 7.45
N ASN A 238 -7.01 -13.17 6.99
CA ASN A 238 -8.27 -12.43 6.99
C ASN A 238 -8.70 -12.02 8.40
N ARG A 239 -8.58 -12.93 9.38
CA ARG A 239 -8.88 -12.65 10.78
C ARG A 239 -7.94 -11.61 11.36
N ALA A 240 -6.64 -11.75 11.11
CA ALA A 240 -5.62 -10.78 11.56
C ALA A 240 -5.90 -9.38 11.00
N LEU A 241 -6.22 -9.27 9.71
CA LEU A 241 -6.60 -8.01 9.07
C LEU A 241 -7.85 -7.39 9.71
N LEU A 242 -8.89 -8.18 9.93
CA LEU A 242 -10.12 -7.69 10.58
C LEU A 242 -9.85 -7.22 12.02
N HIS A 243 -8.99 -7.89 12.78
CA HIS A 243 -8.59 -7.43 14.11
C HIS A 243 -7.83 -6.11 14.05
N MET A 244 -6.94 -5.92 13.08
CA MET A 244 -6.25 -4.64 12.89
C MET A 244 -7.22 -3.53 12.50
N LEU A 245 -8.16 -3.81 11.59
CA LEU A 245 -9.16 -2.84 11.18
C LEU A 245 -10.09 -2.46 12.35
N LEU A 246 -10.47 -3.40 13.19
CA LEU A 246 -11.18 -3.12 14.44
C LEU A 246 -10.33 -2.28 15.39
N GLY A 247 -9.04 -2.62 15.53
CA GLY A 247 -8.12 -1.87 16.39
C GLY A 247 -7.99 -0.40 15.98
N VAL A 248 -7.86 -0.11 14.69
CA VAL A 248 -7.76 1.28 14.24
C VAL A 248 -9.07 2.06 14.46
N VAL A 249 -10.23 1.47 14.15
CA VAL A 249 -11.53 2.18 14.30
C VAL A 249 -11.97 2.34 15.76
N GLN A 250 -11.38 1.60 16.69
CA GLN A 250 -11.61 1.76 18.13
C GLN A 250 -10.69 2.80 18.77
N GLN A 251 -9.52 3.04 18.20
CA GLN A 251 -8.50 3.92 18.78
C GLN A 251 -8.38 5.27 18.07
N VAL A 252 -8.84 5.36 16.82
CA VAL A 252 -8.79 6.57 16.02
C VAL A 252 -10.19 7.12 15.82
N GLN A 253 -10.33 8.43 15.89
CA GLN A 253 -11.61 9.10 15.61
C GLN A 253 -12.04 8.82 14.17
N CYS A 254 -13.25 8.29 13.99
CA CYS A 254 -13.80 7.91 12.70
C CYS A 254 -15.09 8.67 12.40
N ASN A 255 -15.08 9.37 11.27
CA ASN A 255 -16.19 10.25 10.88
C ASN A 255 -16.57 10.02 9.41
N ARG A 256 -17.76 10.52 9.03
CA ARG A 256 -18.10 10.82 7.65
C ARG A 256 -17.84 12.27 7.38
N LEU A 257 -17.07 12.58 6.34
CA LEU A 257 -16.93 13.94 5.84
C LEU A 257 -17.86 14.12 4.65
N HIS A 258 -18.91 14.91 4.87
CA HIS A 258 -19.69 15.48 3.79
C HIS A 258 -18.99 16.74 3.34
N PHE A 259 -18.68 16.85 2.03
CA PHE A 259 -17.89 17.99 1.57
C PHE A 259 -18.26 18.43 0.15
N ARG A 260 -18.13 19.73 -0.06
CA ARG A 260 -18.10 20.36 -1.37
C ARG A 260 -16.70 20.25 -1.93
N ARG A 261 -16.56 20.35 -3.25
CA ARG A 261 -15.23 20.36 -3.90
C ARG A 261 -14.51 21.72 -3.71
N LYS A 262 -14.33 22.14 -2.45
CA LYS A 262 -13.69 23.38 -2.03
C LYS A 262 -12.87 23.15 -0.76
N ALA A 263 -11.76 23.92 -0.60
CA ALA A 263 -10.82 23.74 0.54
C ALA A 263 -11.44 24.07 1.91
N GLU A 264 -12.61 24.68 1.96
CA GLU A 264 -13.30 25.07 3.20
C GLU A 264 -13.69 23.89 4.09
N PHE A 265 -13.72 22.64 3.55
CA PHE A 265 -13.99 21.44 4.34
C PHE A 265 -13.00 21.27 5.51
N TRP A 266 -11.80 21.83 5.41
CA TRP A 266 -10.85 21.82 6.51
C TRP A 266 -11.31 22.56 7.75
N LYS A 267 -12.24 23.53 7.62
CA LYS A 267 -12.80 24.27 8.76
C LYS A 267 -13.67 23.39 9.65
N VAL A 268 -14.40 22.45 9.05
CA VAL A 268 -15.26 21.51 9.81
C VAL A 268 -14.51 20.31 10.37
N ILE A 269 -13.29 20.03 9.89
CA ILE A 269 -12.40 18.99 10.46
C ILE A 269 -11.67 19.54 11.70
N ALA A 270 -11.32 20.84 11.70
CA ALA A 270 -10.56 21.47 12.78
C ALA A 270 -11.44 21.98 13.94
N SER A 271 -12.76 21.93 13.80
CA SER A 271 -13.74 22.30 14.84
C SER A 271 -14.10 21.08 15.70
#